data_c09ad19ce3c70849ea7cc8bc7ba22f2c
#
_entry.id   c09ad19ce3c70849ea7cc8bc7ba22f2c
#
_cell.length_a   1.000
_cell.length_b   1.000
_cell.length_c   1.000
_cell.angle_alpha   90.00
_cell.angle_beta   90.00
_cell.angle_gamma   90.00
#
_symmetry.space_group_name_H-M   'P 1'
#
loop_
_entity.id
_entity.type
_entity.pdbx_description
1 polymer ?
#
loop_
_entity_poly.entity_id
_entity_poly.type
_entity_poly.pdbx_seq_one_letter_code
_entity_poly.pdbx_strand_id
1 'polypeptide(L)'
;PPARRGVLAGFLAALLRLARALNFAYLEINPLAVLGDGGEGPPRLAPLDMAAKVDETAAFLNQTQWGELDFPAPFGRPEFPEEAYIKELDAKTGASLKLTVLNHAGRVWTLVAGGGASVVYADTISDLGFGHELANYGEYSGAPTEEATNEYARTILGLMTRVKDERGKVLIIGGGIANFTDIAATFKGIISALKSYAEELREGKVTIWVRRGGPNYQEGLKKMKACGKQIGVPIRVFGPETSIVAIVPMALGLADPGEVEEWSEEASQINKVTRSKSVAA
;
A
#
# COMPACT_ATOMS: atom_id res chain seq x y z
N PRO A 1 38.06 33.41 -15.44
CA PRO A 1 39.31 33.70 -14.72
C PRO A 1 39.61 32.59 -13.70
N PRO A 2 40.90 32.26 -13.41
CA PRO A 2 41.26 31.20 -12.47
C PRO A 2 40.65 31.38 -11.06
N ALA A 3 40.60 32.61 -10.56
CA ALA A 3 40.05 32.94 -9.25
C ALA A 3 38.54 32.52 -9.13
N ARG A 4 37.76 32.72 -10.17
CA ARG A 4 36.35 32.29 -10.17
C ARG A 4 36.19 30.77 -10.12
N ARG A 5 37.09 30.02 -10.78
CA ARG A 5 37.04 28.54 -10.76
C ARG A 5 37.27 27.97 -9.35
N GLY A 6 38.22 28.53 -8.60
CA GLY A 6 38.50 28.09 -7.22
C GLY A 6 37.29 28.31 -6.28
N VAL A 7 36.70 29.52 -6.35
CA VAL A 7 35.50 29.86 -5.54
C VAL A 7 34.31 28.99 -5.91
N LEU A 8 34.06 28.76 -7.20
CA LEU A 8 32.98 27.90 -7.68
C LEU A 8 33.22 26.43 -7.26
N ALA A 9 34.43 25.92 -7.40
CA ALA A 9 34.75 24.55 -6.98
C ALA A 9 34.57 24.35 -5.48
N GLY A 10 35.01 25.32 -4.68
CA GLY A 10 34.81 25.31 -3.23
C GLY A 10 33.28 25.32 -2.85
N PHE A 11 32.50 26.16 -3.53
CA PHE A 11 31.07 26.23 -3.35
C PHE A 11 30.38 24.91 -3.69
N LEU A 12 30.67 24.32 -4.86
CA LEU A 12 30.11 23.05 -5.30
C LEU A 12 30.48 21.90 -4.35
N ALA A 13 31.73 21.88 -3.86
CA ALA A 13 32.14 20.88 -2.87
C ALA A 13 31.41 21.04 -1.53
N ALA A 14 31.18 22.28 -1.08
CA ALA A 14 30.41 22.55 0.12
C ALA A 14 28.93 22.16 -0.07
N LEU A 15 28.34 22.50 -1.20
CA LEU A 15 26.95 22.17 -1.55
C LEU A 15 26.74 20.66 -1.59
N LEU A 16 27.66 19.91 -2.20
CA LEU A 16 27.60 18.44 -2.25
C LEU A 16 27.70 17.81 -0.85
N ARG A 17 28.58 18.34 0.01
CA ARG A 17 28.66 17.89 1.40
C ARG A 17 27.34 18.15 2.15
N LEU A 18 26.77 19.33 1.99
CA LEU A 18 25.50 19.71 2.58
C LEU A 18 24.36 18.81 2.12
N ALA A 19 24.24 18.61 0.80
CA ALA A 19 23.20 17.78 0.20
C ALA A 19 23.25 16.34 0.72
N ARG A 20 24.46 15.77 0.87
CA ARG A 20 24.64 14.43 1.44
C ARG A 20 24.35 14.38 2.94
N ALA A 21 24.85 15.35 3.69
CA ALA A 21 24.71 15.38 5.14
C ALA A 21 23.25 15.56 5.59
N LEU A 22 22.46 16.29 4.80
CA LEU A 22 21.06 16.61 5.10
C LEU A 22 20.06 15.83 4.24
N ASN A 23 20.50 14.78 3.55
CA ASN A 23 19.62 13.88 2.76
C ASN A 23 18.73 14.62 1.75
N PHE A 24 19.30 15.57 0.98
CA PHE A 24 18.55 16.17 -0.11
C PHE A 24 18.32 15.16 -1.24
N ALA A 25 17.06 14.99 -1.62
CA ALA A 25 16.65 14.22 -2.80
C ALA A 25 16.74 15.07 -4.08
N TYR A 26 16.61 16.40 -3.94
CA TYR A 26 16.71 17.36 -5.02
C TYR A 26 17.22 18.69 -4.47
N LEU A 27 18.10 19.35 -5.24
CA LEU A 27 18.62 20.68 -4.90
C LEU A 27 18.92 21.44 -6.19
N GLU A 28 18.28 22.57 -6.38
CA GLU A 28 18.49 23.49 -7.49
C GLU A 28 18.76 24.90 -6.95
N ILE A 29 19.76 25.55 -7.53
CA ILE A 29 20.04 26.98 -7.29
C ILE A 29 19.98 27.69 -8.63
N ASN A 30 18.98 28.54 -8.82
CA ASN A 30 18.74 29.22 -10.09
C ASN A 30 18.02 30.55 -9.87
N PRO A 31 18.75 31.70 -10.07
CA PRO A 31 20.14 31.80 -10.49
C PRO A 31 21.16 31.79 -9.33
N LEU A 32 22.40 31.43 -9.66
CA LEU A 32 23.57 31.65 -8.83
C LEU A 32 24.33 32.87 -9.35
N ALA A 33 24.36 33.94 -8.57
CA ALA A 33 25.05 35.16 -8.96
C ALA A 33 26.52 35.19 -8.48
N VAL A 34 27.38 35.79 -9.29
CA VAL A 34 28.79 36.08 -8.92
C VAL A 34 28.91 37.56 -8.62
N LEU A 35 29.20 37.91 -7.38
CA LEU A 35 29.36 39.28 -6.91
C LEU A 35 30.84 39.64 -6.75
N GLY A 36 31.17 40.93 -6.89
CA GLY A 36 32.50 41.44 -6.55
C GLY A 36 33.55 41.42 -7.68
N ASP A 37 33.13 41.56 -8.95
CA ASP A 37 34.07 41.64 -10.07
C ASP A 37 34.67 43.03 -10.36
N GLY A 38 34.38 44.02 -9.51
CA GLY A 38 34.82 45.38 -9.66
C GLY A 38 36.21 45.70 -9.14
N GLY A 39 37.04 44.71 -8.77
CA GLY A 39 38.45 44.92 -8.35
C GLY A 39 38.70 45.01 -6.84
N GLU A 40 37.70 45.02 -5.98
CA GLU A 40 37.84 45.07 -4.54
C GLU A 40 37.48 43.76 -3.85
N GLY A 41 38.38 42.78 -3.86
CA GLY A 41 38.27 41.53 -3.12
C GLY A 41 37.96 40.28 -3.95
N PRO A 42 37.95 39.09 -3.31
CA PRO A 42 37.71 37.85 -4.01
C PRO A 42 36.21 37.76 -4.45
N PRO A 43 35.93 37.10 -5.60
CA PRO A 43 34.56 36.91 -6.08
C PRO A 43 33.73 36.14 -5.04
N ARG A 44 32.49 36.58 -4.78
CA ARG A 44 31.57 35.95 -3.87
C ARG A 44 30.43 35.34 -4.67
N LEU A 45 29.90 34.20 -4.23
CA LEU A 45 28.73 33.55 -4.80
C LEU A 45 27.50 33.85 -3.96
N ALA A 46 26.40 34.20 -4.59
CA ALA A 46 25.11 34.47 -3.93
C ALA A 46 24.02 33.61 -4.62
N PRO A 47 23.50 32.59 -3.95
CA PRO A 47 22.25 31.96 -4.36
C PRO A 47 21.13 32.99 -4.27
N LEU A 48 20.43 33.26 -5.36
CA LEU A 48 19.31 34.21 -5.36
C LEU A 48 17.97 33.51 -5.19
N ASP A 49 17.89 32.28 -5.62
CA ASP A 49 16.75 31.41 -5.42
C ASP A 49 17.19 29.95 -5.27
N MET A 50 16.42 29.15 -4.55
CA MET A 50 16.72 27.77 -4.30
C MET A 50 15.44 26.94 -4.22
N ALA A 51 15.38 25.84 -4.97
CA ALA A 51 14.38 24.80 -4.82
C ALA A 51 15.04 23.53 -4.27
N ALA A 52 14.46 22.97 -3.23
CA ALA A 52 15.01 21.80 -2.56
C ALA A 52 13.92 20.81 -2.14
N LYS A 53 14.25 19.52 -2.19
CA LYS A 53 13.45 18.44 -1.63
C LYS A 53 14.35 17.61 -0.73
N VAL A 54 13.92 17.32 0.47
CA VAL A 54 14.58 16.41 1.41
C VAL A 54 13.89 15.06 1.39
N ASP A 55 14.60 14.02 1.77
CA ASP A 55 14.04 12.68 1.87
C ASP A 55 13.32 12.52 3.23
N GLU A 56 12.00 12.50 3.23
CA GLU A 56 11.19 12.33 4.43
C GLU A 56 11.56 11.06 5.22
N THR A 57 11.98 9.99 4.54
CA THR A 57 12.40 8.75 5.21
C THR A 57 13.65 8.92 6.07
N ALA A 58 14.44 9.98 5.83
CA ALA A 58 15.60 10.36 6.62
C ALA A 58 15.28 11.35 7.75
N ALA A 59 14.02 11.69 8.00
CA ALA A 59 13.62 12.66 9.02
C ALA A 59 14.15 12.29 10.42
N PHE A 60 14.11 10.99 10.76
CA PHE A 60 14.61 10.51 12.07
C PHE A 60 16.13 10.72 12.26
N LEU A 61 16.92 10.77 11.17
CA LEU A 61 18.36 11.03 11.21
C LEU A 61 18.66 12.52 11.34
N ASN A 62 17.76 13.37 10.87
CA ASN A 62 18.01 14.80 10.68
C ASN A 62 17.16 15.71 11.60
N GLN A 63 16.44 15.17 12.57
CA GLN A 63 15.55 15.93 13.48
C GLN A 63 16.20 17.18 14.05
N THR A 64 17.46 17.09 14.48
CA THR A 64 18.19 18.22 15.08
C THR A 64 18.61 19.27 14.03
N GLN A 65 18.90 18.85 12.80
CA GLN A 65 19.46 19.73 11.75
C GLN A 65 18.36 20.35 10.90
N TRP A 66 17.28 19.65 10.65
CA TRP A 66 16.15 20.18 9.88
C TRP A 66 15.22 21.05 10.74
N GLY A 67 15.20 20.82 12.07
CA GLY A 67 14.17 21.39 12.94
C GLY A 67 12.80 20.79 12.65
N GLU A 68 11.74 21.52 12.93
CA GLU A 68 10.37 21.12 12.62
C GLU A 68 10.10 21.39 11.13
N LEU A 69 10.04 20.31 10.32
CA LEU A 69 9.62 20.36 8.94
C LEU A 69 8.23 19.76 8.81
N ASP A 70 7.35 20.48 8.13
CA ASP A 70 6.07 19.95 7.68
C ASP A 70 6.21 19.35 6.29
N PHE A 71 5.77 18.10 6.12
CA PHE A 71 5.78 17.40 4.84
C PHE A 71 4.36 17.42 4.27
N PRO A 72 4.08 18.30 3.29
CA PRO A 72 2.76 18.40 2.71
C PRO A 72 2.35 17.09 2.02
N ALA A 73 1.07 16.76 2.10
CA ALA A 73 0.52 15.61 1.41
C ALA A 73 0.82 15.66 -0.11
N PRO A 74 1.09 14.52 -0.76
CA PRO A 74 1.30 14.44 -2.20
C PRO A 74 0.14 15.10 -2.96
N PHE A 75 0.46 15.76 -4.07
CA PHE A 75 -0.53 16.37 -4.99
C PHE A 75 -1.39 17.50 -4.39
N GLY A 76 -1.00 18.08 -3.26
CA GLY A 76 -1.69 19.25 -2.68
C GLY A 76 -3.11 18.98 -2.19
N ARG A 77 -3.56 17.72 -2.07
CA ARG A 77 -4.82 17.38 -1.42
C ARG A 77 -4.61 17.20 0.09
N PRO A 78 -5.58 17.55 0.91
CA PRO A 78 -5.52 17.25 2.34
C PRO A 78 -5.49 15.73 2.56
N GLU A 79 -4.73 15.29 3.57
CA GLU A 79 -4.72 13.90 4.04
C GLU A 79 -6.08 13.58 4.67
N PHE A 80 -6.64 12.41 4.36
CA PHE A 80 -7.84 11.95 5.04
C PHE A 80 -7.50 11.53 6.49
N PRO A 81 -8.41 11.72 7.45
CA PRO A 81 -8.19 11.29 8.84
C PRO A 81 -7.81 9.81 8.95
N GLU A 82 -8.34 8.98 8.10
CA GLU A 82 -8.06 7.55 8.05
C GLU A 82 -6.66 7.23 7.52
N GLU A 83 -6.15 8.02 6.58
CA GLU A 83 -4.76 7.91 6.09
C GLU A 83 -3.80 8.30 7.22
N ALA A 84 -4.07 9.41 7.91
CA ALA A 84 -3.29 9.84 9.07
C ALA A 84 -3.32 8.79 10.20
N TYR A 85 -4.48 8.20 10.48
CA TYR A 85 -4.62 7.13 11.47
C TYR A 85 -3.79 5.90 11.12
N ILE A 86 -3.82 5.45 9.86
CA ILE A 86 -3.00 4.31 9.43
C ILE A 86 -1.51 4.62 9.49
N LYS A 87 -1.11 5.86 9.14
CA LYS A 87 0.28 6.32 9.28
C LYS A 87 0.75 6.30 10.75
N GLU A 88 -0.11 6.70 11.68
CA GLU A 88 0.17 6.62 13.12
C GLU A 88 0.28 5.16 13.59
N LEU A 89 -0.60 4.29 13.12
CA LEU A 89 -0.57 2.86 13.42
C LEU A 89 0.69 2.19 12.86
N ASP A 90 1.09 2.53 11.64
CA ASP A 90 2.35 2.10 11.01
C ASP A 90 3.56 2.46 11.86
N ALA A 91 3.64 3.69 12.33
CA ALA A 91 4.74 4.16 13.17
C ALA A 91 4.86 3.44 14.52
N LYS A 92 3.76 2.90 15.05
CA LYS A 92 3.71 2.18 16.33
C LYS A 92 4.01 0.69 16.21
N THR A 93 3.91 0.14 15.01
CA THR A 93 4.08 -1.30 14.77
C THR A 93 5.37 -1.58 14.03
N GLY A 94 5.92 -2.77 14.15
CA GLY A 94 7.06 -3.22 13.32
C GLY A 94 6.63 -3.70 11.92
N ALA A 95 5.33 -3.66 11.62
CA ALA A 95 4.77 -4.01 10.33
C ALA A 95 4.70 -2.79 9.41
N SER A 96 4.45 -3.01 8.12
CA SER A 96 4.18 -1.93 7.16
C SER A 96 2.68 -1.84 6.89
N LEU A 97 2.09 -0.71 7.23
CA LEU A 97 0.68 -0.39 7.02
C LEU A 97 0.58 0.91 6.22
N LYS A 98 0.03 0.85 5.03
CA LYS A 98 -0.10 2.01 4.13
C LYS A 98 -1.53 2.10 3.61
N LEU A 99 -2.06 3.30 3.53
CA LEU A 99 -3.39 3.56 2.97
C LEU A 99 -3.36 4.87 2.20
N THR A 100 -3.87 4.84 0.99
CA THR A 100 -4.18 6.02 0.18
C THR A 100 -5.60 5.89 -0.33
N VAL A 101 -6.46 6.86 -0.03
CA VAL A 101 -7.82 6.91 -0.54
C VAL A 101 -7.78 7.59 -1.91
N LEU A 102 -8.14 6.86 -2.97
CA LEU A 102 -8.15 7.35 -4.34
C LEU A 102 -9.51 7.95 -4.70
N ASN A 103 -10.58 7.23 -4.35
CA ASN A 103 -11.96 7.65 -4.60
C ASN A 103 -12.86 7.13 -3.47
N HIS A 104 -13.24 7.98 -2.53
CA HIS A 104 -14.08 7.60 -1.39
C HIS A 104 -15.48 7.11 -1.79
N ALA A 105 -15.96 7.47 -2.98
CA ALA A 105 -17.20 6.97 -3.56
C ALA A 105 -16.99 5.74 -4.45
N GLY A 106 -15.76 5.28 -4.61
CA GLY A 106 -15.40 4.14 -5.44
C GLY A 106 -16.08 2.85 -4.98
N ARG A 107 -16.32 1.97 -5.95
CA ARG A 107 -17.02 0.69 -5.74
C ARG A 107 -16.05 -0.47 -5.45
N VAL A 108 -14.81 -0.39 -5.94
CA VAL A 108 -13.81 -1.45 -5.82
C VAL A 108 -12.82 -1.10 -4.71
N TRP A 109 -12.84 -1.86 -3.64
CA TRP A 109 -11.98 -1.69 -2.48
C TRP A 109 -10.96 -2.81 -2.39
N THR A 110 -9.76 -2.50 -1.93
CA THR A 110 -8.67 -3.47 -1.80
C THR A 110 -8.15 -3.52 -0.38
N LEU A 111 -7.85 -4.73 0.09
CA LEU A 111 -7.19 -5.02 1.36
C LEU A 111 -6.09 -6.04 1.06
N VAL A 112 -4.90 -5.54 0.70
CA VAL A 112 -3.86 -6.35 0.09
C VAL A 112 -2.64 -6.45 0.99
N ALA A 113 -2.10 -7.65 1.08
CA ALA A 113 -0.87 -7.93 1.81
C ALA A 113 0.35 -7.87 0.89
N GLY A 114 1.17 -6.84 1.10
CA GLY A 114 2.41 -6.60 0.39
C GLY A 114 2.29 -5.58 -0.74
N GLY A 115 3.21 -4.59 -0.76
CA GLY A 115 3.20 -3.48 -1.70
C GLY A 115 3.24 -3.90 -3.15
N GLY A 116 4.08 -4.89 -3.51
CA GLY A 116 4.14 -5.41 -4.88
C GLY A 116 2.82 -6.04 -5.34
N ALA A 117 2.14 -6.78 -4.46
CA ALA A 117 0.83 -7.32 -4.76
C ALA A 117 -0.22 -6.22 -4.92
N SER A 118 -0.17 -5.18 -4.08
CA SER A 118 -1.09 -4.02 -4.17
C SER A 118 -0.99 -3.32 -5.52
N VAL A 119 0.22 -3.11 -6.03
CA VAL A 119 0.44 -2.56 -7.38
C VAL A 119 -0.23 -3.44 -8.43
N VAL A 120 0.03 -4.74 -8.41
CA VAL A 120 -0.52 -5.68 -9.40
C VAL A 120 -2.06 -5.68 -9.38
N TYR A 121 -2.69 -5.67 -8.22
CA TYR A 121 -4.15 -5.58 -8.14
C TYR A 121 -4.68 -4.25 -8.67
N ALA A 122 -4.08 -3.13 -8.26
CA ALA A 122 -4.50 -1.80 -8.70
C ALA A 122 -4.34 -1.61 -10.21
N ASP A 123 -3.21 -2.04 -10.77
CA ASP A 123 -2.93 -1.99 -12.21
C ASP A 123 -3.93 -2.87 -12.98
N THR A 124 -4.17 -4.11 -12.51
CA THR A 124 -5.13 -5.00 -13.16
C THR A 124 -6.55 -4.42 -13.16
N ILE A 125 -7.00 -3.81 -12.05
CA ILE A 125 -8.30 -3.14 -11.97
C ILE A 125 -8.35 -1.98 -12.98
N SER A 126 -7.28 -1.20 -13.08
CA SER A 126 -7.18 -0.06 -13.99
C SER A 126 -7.12 -0.48 -15.45
N ASP A 127 -6.35 -1.50 -15.80
CA ASP A 127 -6.20 -2.05 -17.14
C ASP A 127 -7.52 -2.66 -17.67
N LEU A 128 -8.34 -3.18 -16.76
CA LEU A 128 -9.69 -3.66 -17.08
C LEU A 128 -10.72 -2.52 -17.20
N GLY A 129 -10.31 -1.25 -17.11
CA GLY A 129 -11.16 -0.08 -17.29
C GLY A 129 -11.87 0.41 -16.01
N PHE A 130 -11.58 -0.16 -14.84
CA PHE A 130 -12.23 0.17 -13.57
C PHE A 130 -11.39 1.09 -12.67
N GLY A 131 -10.32 1.71 -13.18
CA GLY A 131 -9.49 2.61 -12.39
C GLY A 131 -10.26 3.78 -11.75
N HIS A 132 -11.32 4.25 -12.40
CA HIS A 132 -12.20 5.30 -11.85
C HIS A 132 -13.10 4.80 -10.69
N GLU A 133 -13.32 3.51 -10.57
CA GLU A 133 -14.05 2.86 -9.48
C GLU A 133 -13.12 2.35 -8.36
N LEU A 134 -11.80 2.37 -8.56
CA LEU A 134 -10.82 1.97 -7.55
C LEU A 134 -10.83 2.98 -6.40
N ALA A 135 -11.19 2.50 -5.21
CA ALA A 135 -11.45 3.37 -4.07
C ALA A 135 -10.21 3.67 -3.22
N ASN A 136 -9.32 2.70 -3.10
CA ASN A 136 -8.10 2.84 -2.30
C ASN A 136 -6.92 2.07 -2.89
N TYR A 137 -5.74 2.50 -2.46
CA TYR A 137 -4.49 1.79 -2.64
C TYR A 137 -3.79 1.69 -1.29
N GLY A 138 -3.13 0.59 -1.01
CA GLY A 138 -2.41 0.42 0.23
C GLY A 138 -1.97 -1.02 0.46
N GLU A 139 -1.33 -1.24 1.61
CA GLU A 139 -0.85 -2.55 1.99
C GLU A 139 -0.89 -2.78 3.49
N TYR A 140 -0.91 -4.04 3.89
CA TYR A 140 -0.46 -4.51 5.18
C TYR A 140 0.57 -5.63 4.96
N SER A 141 1.74 -5.51 5.59
CA SER A 141 2.83 -6.48 5.40
C SER A 141 3.77 -6.52 6.60
N GLY A 142 4.83 -7.34 6.56
CA GLY A 142 5.80 -7.43 7.64
C GLY A 142 5.28 -8.17 8.88
N ALA A 143 4.39 -9.16 8.71
CA ALA A 143 3.77 -9.94 9.79
C ALA A 143 3.05 -9.05 10.84
N PRO A 144 2.05 -8.25 10.44
CA PRO A 144 1.28 -7.45 11.38
C PRO A 144 0.56 -8.34 12.40
N THR A 145 0.36 -7.80 13.59
CA THR A 145 -0.41 -8.49 14.64
C THR A 145 -1.88 -8.62 14.25
N GLU A 146 -2.61 -9.50 14.94
CA GLU A 146 -4.07 -9.63 14.79
C GLU A 146 -4.77 -8.29 15.01
N GLU A 147 -4.34 -7.54 16.04
CA GLU A 147 -4.89 -6.23 16.38
C GLU A 147 -4.62 -5.20 15.28
N ALA A 148 -3.37 -5.05 14.83
CA ALA A 148 -3.02 -4.12 13.74
C ALA A 148 -3.78 -4.45 12.45
N THR A 149 -3.95 -5.73 12.13
CA THR A 149 -4.71 -6.18 10.97
C THR A 149 -6.21 -5.88 11.13
N ASN A 150 -6.75 -6.02 12.34
CA ASN A 150 -8.14 -5.67 12.65
C ASN A 150 -8.38 -4.17 12.47
N GLU A 151 -7.54 -3.32 13.05
CA GLU A 151 -7.67 -1.86 12.95
C GLU A 151 -7.54 -1.39 11.49
N TYR A 152 -6.58 -1.93 10.74
CA TYR A 152 -6.44 -1.64 9.31
C TYR A 152 -7.69 -2.03 8.51
N ALA A 153 -8.21 -3.24 8.75
CA ALA A 153 -9.42 -3.72 8.08
C ALA A 153 -10.65 -2.88 8.46
N ARG A 154 -10.83 -2.55 9.74
CA ARG A 154 -11.93 -1.67 10.22
C ARG A 154 -11.90 -0.30 9.56
N THR A 155 -10.72 0.28 9.40
CA THR A 155 -10.55 1.57 8.73
C THR A 155 -11.03 1.51 7.28
N ILE A 156 -10.63 0.48 6.52
CA ILE A 156 -11.08 0.29 5.14
C ILE A 156 -12.58 0.02 5.07
N LEU A 157 -13.12 -0.85 5.93
CA LEU A 157 -14.54 -1.17 5.97
C LEU A 157 -15.38 0.05 6.35
N GLY A 158 -14.93 0.84 7.30
CA GLY A 158 -15.58 2.09 7.69
C GLY A 158 -15.65 3.10 6.55
N LEU A 159 -14.59 3.25 5.77
CA LEU A 159 -14.59 4.08 4.56
C LEU A 159 -15.53 3.51 3.49
N MET A 160 -15.44 2.21 3.23
CA MET A 160 -16.22 1.53 2.19
C MET A 160 -17.72 1.61 2.43
N THR A 161 -18.17 1.54 3.67
CA THR A 161 -19.60 1.47 4.02
C THR A 161 -20.27 2.85 4.15
N ARG A 162 -19.51 3.95 4.16
CA ARG A 162 -20.06 5.32 4.28
C ARG A 162 -20.93 5.74 3.09
N VAL A 163 -20.54 5.36 1.89
CA VAL A 163 -21.25 5.71 0.67
C VAL A 163 -21.86 4.44 0.10
N LYS A 164 -23.19 4.42 -0.09
CA LYS A 164 -23.87 3.29 -0.73
C LYS A 164 -23.79 3.40 -2.26
N ASP A 165 -23.70 2.25 -2.94
CA ASP A 165 -23.80 2.11 -4.40
C ASP A 165 -24.88 1.06 -4.68
N GLU A 166 -25.86 1.36 -5.50
CA GLU A 166 -26.97 0.46 -5.80
C GLU A 166 -26.56 -0.84 -6.49
N ARG A 167 -25.44 -0.79 -7.22
CA ARG A 167 -24.81 -1.95 -7.88
C ARG A 167 -24.12 -2.88 -6.91
N GLY A 168 -23.97 -2.47 -5.65
CA GLY A 168 -23.15 -3.14 -4.66
C GLY A 168 -21.67 -2.79 -4.79
N LYS A 169 -20.88 -3.21 -3.81
CA LYS A 169 -19.44 -2.97 -3.76
C LYS A 169 -18.65 -4.27 -3.76
N VAL A 170 -17.40 -4.16 -4.15
CA VAL A 170 -16.45 -5.29 -4.24
C VAL A 170 -15.31 -5.03 -3.28
N LEU A 171 -15.00 -6.01 -2.43
CA LEU A 171 -13.78 -6.02 -1.61
C LEU A 171 -12.86 -7.14 -2.08
N ILE A 172 -11.66 -6.79 -2.52
CA ILE A 172 -10.61 -7.74 -2.88
C ILE A 172 -9.63 -7.84 -1.71
N ILE A 173 -9.59 -9.00 -1.06
CA ILE A 173 -8.61 -9.32 -0.01
C ILE A 173 -7.52 -10.15 -0.65
N GLY A 174 -6.40 -9.51 -0.99
CA GLY A 174 -5.37 -10.09 -1.83
C GLY A 174 -4.01 -10.19 -1.18
N GLY A 175 -3.08 -10.72 -1.95
CA GLY A 175 -1.68 -10.79 -1.60
C GLY A 175 -0.94 -11.86 -2.39
N GLY A 176 0.40 -11.80 -2.38
CA GLY A 176 1.26 -12.84 -2.90
C GLY A 176 1.24 -14.11 -2.03
N ILE A 177 2.23 -14.97 -2.23
CA ILE A 177 2.52 -16.09 -1.33
C ILE A 177 3.44 -15.54 -0.23
N ALA A 178 2.96 -15.54 1.01
CA ALA A 178 3.75 -15.06 2.13
C ALA A 178 4.90 -16.04 2.46
N ASN A 179 6.05 -15.47 2.83
CA ASN A 179 7.23 -16.25 3.21
C ASN A 179 7.13 -16.70 4.68
N PHE A 180 6.87 -15.77 5.58
CA PHE A 180 6.89 -15.99 7.03
C PHE A 180 5.63 -15.50 7.76
N THR A 181 4.78 -14.69 7.11
CA THR A 181 3.54 -14.21 7.72
C THR A 181 2.54 -15.36 7.87
N ASP A 182 2.03 -15.56 9.08
CA ASP A 182 0.96 -16.51 9.35
C ASP A 182 -0.38 -15.99 8.82
N ILE A 183 -0.91 -16.65 7.80
CA ILE A 183 -2.15 -16.22 7.13
C ILE A 183 -3.37 -16.44 8.02
N ALA A 184 -3.39 -17.51 8.82
CA ALA A 184 -4.51 -17.75 9.73
C ALA A 184 -4.60 -16.69 10.83
N ALA A 185 -3.46 -16.20 11.33
CA ALA A 185 -3.39 -15.14 12.32
C ALA A 185 -3.83 -13.77 11.74
N THR A 186 -3.32 -13.37 10.59
CA THR A 186 -3.73 -12.11 9.93
C THR A 186 -5.21 -12.13 9.55
N PHE A 187 -5.72 -13.25 9.04
CA PHE A 187 -7.13 -13.39 8.70
C PHE A 187 -8.05 -13.34 9.93
N LYS A 188 -7.56 -13.73 11.10
CA LYS A 188 -8.35 -13.62 12.33
C LYS A 188 -8.71 -12.17 12.65
N GLY A 189 -7.76 -11.24 12.47
CA GLY A 189 -8.02 -9.79 12.61
C GLY A 189 -9.02 -9.28 11.56
N ILE A 190 -8.85 -9.67 10.29
CA ILE A 190 -9.77 -9.28 9.21
C ILE A 190 -11.18 -9.84 9.47
N ILE A 191 -11.30 -11.12 9.85
CA ILE A 191 -12.57 -11.77 10.16
C ILE A 191 -13.30 -11.05 11.32
N SER A 192 -12.56 -10.64 12.35
CA SER A 192 -13.11 -9.85 13.45
C SER A 192 -13.71 -8.54 12.96
N ALA A 193 -12.98 -7.83 12.09
CA ALA A 193 -13.46 -6.60 11.46
C ALA A 193 -14.71 -6.85 10.58
N LEU A 194 -14.70 -7.88 9.73
CA LEU A 194 -15.85 -8.23 8.87
C LEU A 194 -17.12 -8.54 9.70
N LYS A 195 -16.96 -9.21 10.83
CA LYS A 195 -18.10 -9.48 11.75
C LYS A 195 -18.67 -8.21 12.36
N SER A 196 -17.79 -7.23 12.67
CA SER A 196 -18.24 -5.94 13.23
C SER A 196 -19.00 -5.08 12.23
N TYR A 197 -18.83 -5.30 10.94
CA TYR A 197 -19.47 -4.57 9.84
C TYR A 197 -20.48 -5.44 9.06
N ALA A 198 -20.93 -6.55 9.65
CA ALA A 198 -21.75 -7.53 8.94
C ALA A 198 -23.07 -6.96 8.39
N GLU A 199 -23.70 -6.06 9.11
CA GLU A 199 -24.96 -5.43 8.70
C GLU A 199 -24.73 -4.47 7.53
N GLU A 200 -23.79 -3.57 7.65
CA GLU A 200 -23.43 -2.58 6.62
C GLU A 200 -22.93 -3.26 5.33
N LEU A 201 -22.20 -4.37 5.45
CA LEU A 201 -21.76 -5.17 4.31
C LEU A 201 -22.92 -5.80 3.55
N ARG A 202 -23.93 -6.33 4.28
CA ARG A 202 -25.15 -6.87 3.67
C ARG A 202 -25.98 -5.79 2.99
N GLU A 203 -26.22 -4.68 3.70
CA GLU A 203 -26.95 -3.53 3.16
C GLU A 203 -26.28 -2.94 1.92
N GLY A 204 -24.95 -2.85 1.94
CA GLY A 204 -24.15 -2.37 0.83
C GLY A 204 -24.01 -3.37 -0.32
N LYS A 205 -24.65 -4.55 -0.24
CA LYS A 205 -24.54 -5.64 -1.24
C LYS A 205 -23.11 -5.98 -1.58
N VAL A 206 -22.24 -6.04 -0.56
CA VAL A 206 -20.80 -6.25 -0.74
C VAL A 206 -20.53 -7.70 -1.11
N THR A 207 -19.67 -7.90 -2.10
CA THR A 207 -19.07 -9.20 -2.42
C THR A 207 -17.58 -9.18 -2.10
N ILE A 208 -17.08 -10.25 -1.49
CA ILE A 208 -15.70 -10.35 -1.04
C ILE A 208 -14.97 -11.45 -1.79
N TRP A 209 -13.81 -11.11 -2.35
CA TRP A 209 -12.98 -12.00 -3.14
C TRP A 209 -11.61 -12.12 -2.49
N VAL A 210 -11.25 -13.32 -2.07
CA VAL A 210 -10.04 -13.58 -1.27
C VAL A 210 -9.09 -14.48 -2.05
N ARG A 211 -7.85 -14.03 -2.25
CA ARG A 211 -6.78 -14.87 -2.78
C ARG A 211 -5.55 -14.74 -1.92
N ARG A 212 -5.10 -15.85 -1.32
CA ARG A 212 -3.95 -15.84 -0.43
C ARG A 212 -3.20 -17.17 -0.40
N GLY A 213 -1.89 -17.11 -0.22
CA GLY A 213 -1.01 -18.24 0.03
C GLY A 213 0.06 -17.90 1.08
N GLY A 214 0.69 -18.91 1.66
CA GLY A 214 1.73 -18.78 2.67
C GLY A 214 1.50 -19.69 3.86
N PRO A 215 2.24 -19.53 4.98
CA PRO A 215 2.07 -20.34 6.17
C PRO A 215 0.62 -20.34 6.67
N ASN A 216 0.09 -21.50 6.98
CA ASN A 216 -1.28 -21.69 7.52
C ASN A 216 -2.42 -21.11 6.67
N TYR A 217 -2.21 -20.89 5.34
CA TYR A 217 -3.23 -20.29 4.46
C TYR A 217 -4.50 -21.13 4.37
N GLN A 218 -4.39 -22.46 4.41
CA GLN A 218 -5.53 -23.38 4.31
C GLN A 218 -6.52 -23.17 5.47
N GLU A 219 -5.99 -23.09 6.70
CA GLU A 219 -6.80 -22.77 7.88
C GLU A 219 -7.40 -21.36 7.77
N GLY A 220 -6.63 -20.40 7.32
CA GLY A 220 -7.08 -19.03 7.08
C GLY A 220 -8.24 -18.95 6.08
N LEU A 221 -8.11 -19.59 4.92
CA LEU A 221 -9.17 -19.63 3.89
C LEU A 221 -10.42 -20.35 4.37
N LYS A 222 -10.27 -21.45 5.10
CA LYS A 222 -11.39 -22.18 5.73
C LYS A 222 -12.18 -21.26 6.68
N LYS A 223 -11.48 -20.54 7.56
CA LYS A 223 -12.10 -19.59 8.50
C LYS A 223 -12.77 -18.43 7.77
N MET A 224 -12.16 -17.92 6.71
CA MET A 224 -12.72 -16.84 5.89
C MET A 224 -14.01 -17.28 5.19
N LYS A 225 -14.02 -18.47 4.59
CA LYS A 225 -15.23 -19.05 3.96
C LYS A 225 -16.37 -19.29 4.98
N ALA A 226 -16.01 -19.76 6.18
CA ALA A 226 -16.96 -19.93 7.27
C ALA A 226 -17.54 -18.58 7.77
N CYS A 227 -16.68 -17.55 7.82
CA CYS A 227 -17.10 -16.19 8.17
C CYS A 227 -18.18 -15.69 7.21
N GLY A 228 -18.02 -15.83 5.90
CA GLY A 228 -19.01 -15.42 4.91
C GLY A 228 -20.39 -16.01 5.16
N LYS A 229 -20.44 -17.33 5.44
CA LYS A 229 -21.69 -18.00 5.83
C LYS A 229 -22.29 -17.43 7.12
N GLN A 230 -21.44 -17.16 8.12
CA GLN A 230 -21.87 -16.65 9.42
C GLN A 230 -22.46 -15.24 9.34
N ILE A 231 -21.83 -14.35 8.56
CA ILE A 231 -22.27 -12.96 8.45
C ILE A 231 -23.27 -12.72 7.31
N GLY A 232 -23.58 -13.72 6.50
CA GLY A 232 -24.50 -13.61 5.36
C GLY A 232 -23.98 -12.73 4.22
N VAL A 233 -22.67 -12.67 4.01
CA VAL A 233 -22.01 -11.93 2.94
C VAL A 233 -21.32 -12.91 2.00
N PRO A 234 -21.47 -12.81 0.65
CA PRO A 234 -20.77 -13.66 -0.29
C PRO A 234 -19.25 -13.48 -0.18
N ILE A 235 -18.54 -14.53 0.25
CA ILE A 235 -17.07 -14.57 0.29
C ILE A 235 -16.60 -15.77 -0.53
N ARG A 236 -15.84 -15.49 -1.60
CA ARG A 236 -15.16 -16.50 -2.42
C ARG A 236 -13.69 -16.55 -2.08
N VAL A 237 -13.13 -17.74 -1.98
CA VAL A 237 -11.77 -17.95 -1.50
C VAL A 237 -10.95 -18.77 -2.49
N PHE A 238 -9.72 -18.31 -2.76
CA PHE A 238 -8.79 -18.90 -3.70
C PHE A 238 -7.40 -19.04 -3.04
N GLY A 239 -6.71 -20.12 -3.33
CA GLY A 239 -5.39 -20.43 -2.80
C GLY A 239 -4.24 -19.99 -3.71
N PRO A 240 -3.00 -20.39 -3.36
CA PRO A 240 -1.80 -20.03 -4.13
C PRO A 240 -1.73 -20.65 -5.53
N GLU A 241 -2.52 -21.67 -5.82
CA GLU A 241 -2.67 -22.28 -7.13
C GLU A 241 -3.35 -21.35 -8.14
N THR A 242 -4.17 -20.43 -7.67
CA THR A 242 -4.83 -19.41 -8.48
C THR A 242 -3.89 -18.23 -8.73
N SER A 243 -3.81 -17.76 -9.97
CA SER A 243 -3.04 -16.55 -10.29
C SER A 243 -3.54 -15.35 -9.49
N ILE A 244 -2.61 -14.47 -9.10
CA ILE A 244 -2.92 -13.28 -8.30
C ILE A 244 -3.96 -12.37 -8.98
N VAL A 245 -3.93 -12.26 -10.30
CA VAL A 245 -4.84 -11.42 -11.09
C VAL A 245 -6.14 -12.13 -11.50
N ALA A 246 -6.22 -13.45 -11.39
CA ALA A 246 -7.35 -14.21 -11.93
C ALA A 246 -8.69 -13.88 -11.25
N ILE A 247 -8.67 -13.48 -9.96
CA ILE A 247 -9.88 -13.12 -9.23
C ILE A 247 -10.44 -11.74 -9.61
N VAL A 248 -9.63 -10.86 -10.20
CA VAL A 248 -10.04 -9.48 -10.49
C VAL A 248 -11.15 -9.39 -11.53
N PRO A 249 -11.04 -9.99 -12.74
CA PRO A 249 -12.12 -9.94 -13.71
C PRO A 249 -13.41 -10.60 -13.19
N MET A 250 -13.32 -11.69 -12.43
CA MET A 250 -14.49 -12.29 -11.79
C MET A 250 -15.14 -11.37 -10.77
N ALA A 251 -14.34 -10.71 -9.94
CA ALA A 251 -14.81 -9.76 -8.93
C ALA A 251 -15.50 -8.54 -9.57
N LEU A 252 -15.05 -8.13 -10.75
CA LEU A 252 -15.62 -7.02 -11.52
C LEU A 252 -16.82 -7.42 -12.40
N GLY A 253 -17.16 -8.71 -12.43
CA GLY A 253 -18.25 -9.22 -13.27
C GLY A 253 -17.92 -9.34 -14.77
N LEU A 254 -16.63 -9.39 -15.13
CA LEU A 254 -16.14 -9.52 -16.50
C LEU A 254 -15.86 -10.96 -16.91
N ALA A 255 -15.78 -11.88 -15.95
CA ALA A 255 -15.56 -13.30 -16.16
C ALA A 255 -16.51 -14.13 -15.28
N ASP A 256 -16.79 -15.36 -15.71
CA ASP A 256 -17.64 -16.28 -14.93
C ASP A 256 -16.92 -16.66 -13.62
N PRO A 257 -17.55 -16.52 -12.47
CA PRO A 257 -17.00 -16.98 -11.19
C PRO A 257 -16.67 -18.48 -11.13
N GLY A 258 -17.17 -19.29 -12.04
CA GLY A 258 -16.88 -20.72 -12.15
C GLY A 258 -15.65 -21.06 -13.01
N GLU A 259 -15.03 -20.10 -13.70
CA GLU A 259 -13.85 -20.35 -14.54
C GLU A 259 -12.61 -20.79 -13.74
N VAL A 260 -12.54 -20.41 -12.47
CA VAL A 260 -11.46 -20.77 -11.56
C VAL A 260 -12.03 -21.50 -10.36
N GLU A 261 -11.50 -22.68 -10.07
CA GLU A 261 -11.94 -23.48 -8.93
C GLU A 261 -11.66 -22.75 -7.60
N GLU A 262 -12.70 -22.59 -6.79
CA GLU A 262 -12.54 -22.09 -5.42
C GLU A 262 -11.76 -23.08 -4.57
N TRP A 263 -10.95 -22.56 -3.66
CA TRP A 263 -10.24 -23.39 -2.71
C TRP A 263 -11.20 -24.26 -1.87
N SER A 264 -10.90 -25.54 -1.79
CA SER A 264 -11.55 -26.50 -0.90
C SER A 264 -10.50 -27.38 -0.20
N GLU A 265 -10.87 -27.98 0.93
CA GLU A 265 -9.97 -28.93 1.61
C GLU A 265 -9.64 -30.15 0.74
N GLU A 266 -10.61 -30.62 -0.05
CA GLU A 266 -10.46 -31.76 -0.94
C GLU A 266 -9.51 -31.45 -2.09
N ALA A 267 -9.69 -30.32 -2.79
CA ALA A 267 -8.81 -29.86 -3.85
C ALA A 267 -7.36 -29.65 -3.37
N SER A 268 -7.20 -29.14 -2.14
CA SER A 268 -5.88 -28.93 -1.53
C SER A 268 -5.14 -30.23 -1.20
N GLN A 269 -5.85 -31.31 -0.88
CA GLN A 269 -5.25 -32.61 -0.62
C GLN A 269 -4.81 -33.30 -1.91
N ILE A 270 -5.61 -33.20 -2.98
CA ILE A 270 -5.28 -33.77 -4.30
C ILE A 270 -3.99 -33.14 -4.83
N ASN A 271 -3.83 -31.82 -4.72
CA ASN A 271 -2.63 -31.11 -5.16
C ASN A 271 -1.36 -31.49 -4.35
N LYS A 272 -1.49 -31.85 -3.07
CA LYS A 272 -0.37 -32.38 -2.28
C LYS A 272 0.10 -33.76 -2.77
N VAL A 273 -0.83 -34.63 -3.11
CA VAL A 273 -0.52 -35.99 -3.60
C VAL A 273 0.13 -35.93 -4.98
N THR A 274 -0.33 -35.04 -5.85
CA THR A 274 0.23 -34.88 -7.19
C THR A 274 1.65 -34.31 -7.16
N ARG A 275 1.90 -33.29 -6.32
CA ARG A 275 3.25 -32.73 -6.15
C ARG A 275 4.24 -33.71 -5.52
N SER A 276 3.83 -34.53 -4.55
CA SER A 276 4.73 -35.55 -3.96
C SER A 276 5.13 -36.63 -4.98
N LYS A 277 4.28 -36.95 -5.96
CA LYS A 277 4.60 -37.89 -7.04
C LYS A 277 5.49 -37.29 -8.13
N SER A 278 5.44 -35.98 -8.38
CA SER A 278 6.30 -35.30 -9.36
C SER A 278 7.71 -34.98 -8.86
N VAL A 279 7.94 -35.01 -7.54
CA VAL A 279 9.27 -34.82 -6.91
C VAL A 279 9.98 -36.16 -6.71
N ALA A 280 9.27 -37.28 -6.81
CA ALA A 280 9.79 -38.63 -6.68
C ALA A 280 10.05 -39.36 -8.03
N ALA A 281 9.83 -38.68 -9.16
CA ALA A 281 10.15 -39.09 -10.52
C ALA A 281 11.24 -38.18 -11.10
#